data_b9f0f8990d71de367d03ecc21e437ded
#
_entry.id   b9f0f8990d71de367d03ecc21e437ded
#
_cell.length_a   1.000
_cell.length_b   1.000
_cell.length_c   1.000
_cell.angle_alpha   90.00
_cell.angle_beta   90.00
_cell.angle_gamma   90.00
#
_symmetry.space_group_name_H-M   'P 1'
#
loop_
_entity.id
_entity.type
_entity.pdbx_description
1 polymer ?
#
loop_
_entity_poly.entity_id
_entity_poly.type
_entity_poly.pdbx_seq_one_letter_code
_entity_poly.pdbx_strand_id
1 'polypeptide(L)'
;PIHNAKGNVIAFGGRVLSSKDNPKYLNSPETPLFSKSKELYGLYHCRKYSRRIDYILVVEGYMDVISLHQQGITSAVATLGTATTPAHLQTLSRLSDTIVFCFDGDKAGRAAAWKALQTSLPVIKAGLVIKFLILPEGEDPDTLIKHESSKSFTKRIEEAQTLSSFLFDHIMSEVPFETIEGKTLFLEKSASIIHQVSYPIYRQQLIEGVAQTIGQDVSHVEKALTQSALSEAPAFDRQVNEINDFTDPSLNDVINVSASSNMKGLMSKMISCVINYPSLVNDPESSGVIEERAKKIPKSDVLMELIHSAQIEPNITKEALIQPYENKNMVFSRLKKLSVLEPFLSENEAKIEFIAALTAAENQQQRKSTKASILSAKTSAEEKKIADDISRRKMSSGYNKH
;
A
#
# COMPACT_ATOMS: atom_id res chain seq x y z
N PRO A 1 -18.99 12.67 23.51
CA PRO A 1 -17.83 11.84 23.79
C PRO A 1 -17.52 10.91 22.63
N ILE A 2 -16.24 10.69 22.38
CA ILE A 2 -15.71 9.70 21.44
C ILE A 2 -15.21 8.53 22.30
N HIS A 3 -15.65 7.32 21.99
CA HIS A 3 -15.33 6.11 22.74
C HIS A 3 -14.35 5.23 21.95
N ASN A 4 -13.41 4.61 22.65
CA ASN A 4 -12.63 3.53 22.06
C ASN A 4 -13.47 2.23 21.96
N ALA A 5 -12.92 1.19 21.35
CA ALA A 5 -13.59 -0.09 21.17
C ALA A 5 -14.01 -0.81 22.49
N LYS A 6 -13.49 -0.37 23.66
CA LYS A 6 -13.85 -0.89 25.00
C LYS A 6 -14.94 -0.06 25.69
N GLY A 7 -15.34 1.09 25.11
CA GLY A 7 -16.34 1.98 25.66
C GLY A 7 -15.79 3.08 26.58
N ASN A 8 -14.46 3.20 26.72
CA ASN A 8 -13.87 4.29 27.47
C ASN A 8 -13.91 5.58 26.66
N VAL A 9 -14.23 6.71 27.27
CA VAL A 9 -14.14 8.03 26.65
C VAL A 9 -12.68 8.40 26.47
N ILE A 10 -12.29 8.67 25.22
CA ILE A 10 -10.91 8.99 24.84
C ILE A 10 -10.76 10.38 24.23
N ALA A 11 -11.87 10.99 23.79
CA ALA A 11 -11.90 12.31 23.17
C ALA A 11 -13.33 12.87 23.16
N PHE A 12 -13.44 14.10 22.64
CA PHE A 12 -14.72 14.77 22.41
C PHE A 12 -14.78 15.32 20.99
N GLY A 13 -15.95 15.28 20.39
CA GLY A 13 -16.32 15.97 19.17
C GLY A 13 -17.38 17.02 19.46
N GLY A 14 -17.32 18.16 18.80
CA GLY A 14 -18.30 19.23 18.92
C GLY A 14 -18.68 19.78 17.54
N ARG A 15 -19.90 20.31 17.45
CA ARG A 15 -20.38 21.05 16.29
C ARG A 15 -20.86 22.42 16.76
N VAL A 16 -20.49 23.46 16.01
CA VAL A 16 -20.99 24.82 16.26
C VAL A 16 -22.49 24.88 16.05
N LEU A 17 -23.18 25.69 16.84
CA LEU A 17 -24.63 25.92 16.72
C LEU A 17 -24.96 27.02 15.70
N SER A 18 -24.05 27.96 15.50
CA SER A 18 -24.21 29.05 14.55
C SER A 18 -23.52 28.74 13.23
N SER A 19 -24.21 29.00 12.12
CA SER A 19 -23.66 28.84 10.77
C SER A 19 -22.52 29.83 10.43
N LYS A 20 -22.31 30.85 11.29
CA LYS A 20 -21.25 31.85 11.12
C LYS A 20 -19.91 31.42 11.73
N ASP A 21 -19.91 30.40 12.58
CA ASP A 21 -18.71 29.95 13.28
C ASP A 21 -17.95 28.89 12.45
N ASN A 22 -16.64 28.99 12.42
CA ASN A 22 -15.75 28.03 11.75
C ASN A 22 -14.63 27.58 12.70
N PRO A 23 -14.20 26.31 12.66
CA PRO A 23 -14.70 25.23 11.80
C PRO A 23 -16.06 24.68 12.26
N LYS A 24 -16.90 24.23 11.34
CA LYS A 24 -18.23 23.65 11.60
C LYS A 24 -18.19 22.49 12.61
N TYR A 25 -17.13 21.69 12.57
CA TYR A 25 -16.87 20.57 13.47
C TYR A 25 -15.48 20.69 14.09
N LEU A 26 -15.35 20.38 15.36
CA LEU A 26 -14.10 20.37 16.09
C LEU A 26 -13.97 19.07 16.87
N ASN A 27 -12.87 18.36 16.67
CA ASN A 27 -12.50 17.19 17.44
C ASN A 27 -11.33 17.49 18.35
N SER A 28 -11.23 16.80 19.49
CA SER A 28 -10.03 16.82 20.32
C SER A 28 -8.76 16.63 19.48
N PRO A 29 -7.63 17.25 19.88
CA PRO A 29 -6.34 17.01 19.23
C PRO A 29 -5.89 15.55 19.39
N GLU A 30 -4.90 15.14 18.59
CA GLU A 30 -4.22 13.85 18.76
C GLU A 30 -3.60 13.75 20.15
N THR A 31 -3.74 12.58 20.80
CA THR A 31 -3.15 12.28 22.11
C THR A 31 -2.66 10.83 22.12
N PRO A 32 -1.86 10.41 23.11
CA PRO A 32 -1.48 9.00 23.25
C PRO A 32 -2.68 8.03 23.38
N LEU A 33 -3.85 8.54 23.82
CA LEU A 33 -5.08 7.76 23.96
C LEU A 33 -6.03 7.89 22.77
N PHE A 34 -5.87 8.90 21.93
CA PHE A 34 -6.77 9.21 20.84
C PHE A 34 -6.02 9.51 19.55
N SER A 35 -6.20 8.64 18.57
CA SER A 35 -5.66 8.81 17.22
C SER A 35 -6.77 8.71 16.18
N LYS A 36 -7.02 9.82 15.47
CA LYS A 36 -8.06 9.91 14.42
C LYS A 36 -7.84 8.92 13.29
N SER A 37 -6.59 8.52 13.06
CA SER A 37 -6.22 7.54 12.03
C SER A 37 -6.52 6.08 12.43
N LYS A 38 -6.87 5.82 13.70
CA LYS A 38 -7.12 4.46 14.22
C LYS A 38 -8.51 4.30 14.79
N GLU A 39 -9.09 5.37 15.35
CA GLU A 39 -10.36 5.34 16.05
C GLU A 39 -11.52 5.67 15.09
N LEU A 40 -12.67 5.05 15.34
CA LEU A 40 -13.91 5.25 14.57
C LEU A 40 -15.02 5.62 15.53
N TYR A 41 -15.74 6.69 15.23
CA TYR A 41 -16.94 7.07 15.98
C TYR A 41 -18.03 6.02 15.82
N GLY A 42 -18.76 5.72 16.89
CA GLY A 42 -19.85 4.74 16.86
C GLY A 42 -19.44 3.28 16.97
N LEU A 43 -18.16 2.93 16.83
CA LEU A 43 -17.68 1.55 16.80
C LEU A 43 -18.02 0.76 18.07
N TYR A 44 -17.89 1.37 19.25
CA TYR A 44 -18.30 0.75 20.51
C TYR A 44 -19.81 0.45 20.52
N HIS A 45 -20.62 1.40 20.09
CA HIS A 45 -22.08 1.24 20.05
C HIS A 45 -22.49 0.20 19.01
N CYS A 46 -21.89 0.20 17.83
CA CYS A 46 -22.08 -0.83 16.81
C CYS A 46 -21.86 -2.24 17.39
N ARG A 47 -20.76 -2.46 18.10
CA ARG A 47 -20.43 -3.75 18.73
C ARG A 47 -21.36 -4.11 19.89
N LYS A 48 -21.81 -3.11 20.66
CA LYS A 48 -22.67 -3.32 21.83
C LYS A 48 -24.09 -3.70 21.45
N TYR A 49 -24.64 -3.09 20.39
CA TYR A 49 -26.04 -3.25 20.00
C TYR A 49 -26.25 -4.32 18.92
N SER A 50 -25.20 -4.73 18.22
CA SER A 50 -25.29 -5.74 17.17
C SER A 50 -24.65 -7.05 17.62
N ARG A 51 -25.48 -8.10 17.83
CA ARG A 51 -24.97 -9.45 18.15
C ARG A 51 -24.24 -10.07 16.97
N ARG A 52 -24.70 -9.79 15.75
CA ARG A 52 -24.09 -10.16 14.49
C ARG A 52 -24.08 -8.92 13.61
N ILE A 53 -22.93 -8.64 13.01
CA ILE A 53 -22.74 -7.49 12.15
C ILE A 53 -22.59 -8.03 10.72
N ASP A 54 -23.71 -8.04 9.99
CA ASP A 54 -23.75 -8.54 8.61
C ASP A 54 -23.00 -7.59 7.67
N TYR A 55 -23.03 -6.28 7.94
CA TYR A 55 -22.24 -5.26 7.27
C TYR A 55 -21.92 -4.11 8.23
N ILE A 56 -20.83 -3.39 7.95
CA ILE A 56 -20.52 -2.13 8.62
C ILE A 56 -20.67 -1.00 7.61
N LEU A 57 -21.46 0.01 7.95
CA LEU A 57 -21.65 1.21 7.16
C LEU A 57 -20.68 2.30 7.63
N VAL A 58 -19.78 2.74 6.77
CA VAL A 58 -18.81 3.81 7.06
C VAL A 58 -19.31 5.10 6.43
N VAL A 59 -19.56 6.10 7.25
CA VAL A 59 -20.01 7.45 6.84
C VAL A 59 -18.95 8.50 7.20
N GLU A 60 -19.12 9.75 6.76
CA GLU A 60 -18.14 10.81 6.96
C GLU A 60 -18.21 11.44 8.36
N GLY A 61 -19.42 11.68 8.86
CA GLY A 61 -19.67 12.46 10.07
C GLY A 61 -20.32 11.69 11.21
N TYR A 62 -20.08 12.15 12.43
CA TYR A 62 -20.70 11.54 13.59
C TYR A 62 -22.18 11.91 13.74
N MET A 63 -22.67 12.99 13.11
CA MET A 63 -24.10 13.29 13.05
C MET A 63 -24.84 12.25 12.22
N ASP A 64 -24.25 11.81 11.11
CA ASP A 64 -24.81 10.75 10.27
C ASP A 64 -24.94 9.45 11.06
N VAL A 65 -23.90 9.08 11.83
CA VAL A 65 -23.95 7.90 12.71
C VAL A 65 -25.09 8.01 13.71
N ILE A 66 -25.26 9.18 14.36
CA ILE A 66 -26.30 9.38 15.36
C ILE A 66 -27.68 9.22 14.73
N SER A 67 -27.93 9.85 13.58
CA SER A 67 -29.21 9.77 12.88
C SER A 67 -29.53 8.34 12.40
N LEU A 68 -28.53 7.67 11.83
CA LEU A 68 -28.67 6.28 11.40
C LEU A 68 -28.98 5.33 12.58
N HIS A 69 -28.26 5.49 13.71
CA HIS A 69 -28.50 4.70 14.91
C HIS A 69 -29.89 4.96 15.48
N GLN A 70 -30.38 6.20 15.49
CA GLN A 70 -31.76 6.54 15.94
C GLN A 70 -32.83 5.86 15.07
N GLN A 71 -32.55 5.63 13.79
CA GLN A 71 -33.41 4.94 12.84
C GLN A 71 -33.18 3.42 12.79
N GLY A 72 -32.39 2.86 13.73
CA GLY A 72 -32.16 1.44 13.86
C GLY A 72 -31.02 0.86 13.03
N ILE A 73 -30.30 1.66 12.25
CA ILE A 73 -29.10 1.24 11.49
C ILE A 73 -27.88 1.34 12.42
N THR A 74 -27.76 0.40 13.36
CA THR A 74 -26.74 0.43 14.42
C THR A 74 -25.37 -0.03 13.98
N SER A 75 -25.21 -0.50 12.74
CA SER A 75 -23.92 -0.88 12.13
C SER A 75 -23.14 0.30 11.54
N ALA A 76 -23.64 1.54 11.67
CA ALA A 76 -22.98 2.73 11.17
C ALA A 76 -21.82 3.18 12.07
N VAL A 77 -20.71 3.58 11.44
CA VAL A 77 -19.52 4.17 12.08
C VAL A 77 -19.02 5.33 11.23
N ALA A 78 -18.28 6.28 11.82
CA ALA A 78 -17.70 7.38 11.07
C ALA A 78 -16.21 7.54 11.32
N THR A 79 -15.52 8.09 10.34
CA THR A 79 -14.18 8.65 10.51
C THR A 79 -14.24 9.98 11.30
N LEU A 80 -13.12 10.42 11.82
CA LEU A 80 -13.06 11.55 12.75
C LEU A 80 -12.45 12.81 12.11
N GLY A 81 -12.99 13.20 10.96
CA GLY A 81 -12.48 14.34 10.18
C GLY A 81 -11.17 14.03 9.46
N THR A 82 -10.94 12.76 9.16
CA THR A 82 -9.81 12.28 8.36
C THR A 82 -10.32 11.29 7.32
N ALA A 83 -9.59 11.12 6.23
CA ALA A 83 -9.89 10.04 5.28
C ALA A 83 -9.78 8.67 5.95
N THR A 84 -10.48 7.67 5.38
CA THR A 84 -10.33 6.27 5.78
C THR A 84 -8.87 5.83 5.67
N THR A 85 -8.40 5.10 6.67
CA THR A 85 -7.02 4.60 6.75
C THR A 85 -6.97 3.07 6.66
N PRO A 86 -5.81 2.47 6.32
CA PRO A 86 -5.64 1.02 6.41
C PRO A 86 -5.91 0.45 7.81
N ALA A 87 -5.61 1.21 8.87
CA ALA A 87 -5.90 0.80 10.26
C ALA A 87 -7.40 0.72 10.54
N HIS A 88 -8.18 1.68 10.03
CA HIS A 88 -9.65 1.61 10.08
C HIS A 88 -10.16 0.34 9.39
N LEU A 89 -9.72 0.08 8.16
CA LEU A 89 -10.13 -1.10 7.39
C LEU A 89 -9.76 -2.42 8.07
N GLN A 90 -8.55 -2.51 8.64
CA GLN A 90 -8.13 -3.68 9.41
C GLN A 90 -9.02 -3.91 10.64
N THR A 91 -9.45 -2.84 11.30
CA THR A 91 -10.36 -2.93 12.45
C THR A 91 -11.74 -3.40 12.01
N LEU A 92 -12.30 -2.81 10.95
CA LEU A 92 -13.63 -3.13 10.43
C LEU A 92 -13.69 -4.55 9.87
N SER A 93 -12.67 -4.99 9.13
CA SER A 93 -12.60 -6.34 8.51
C SER A 93 -12.41 -7.49 9.50
N ARG A 94 -12.25 -7.20 10.81
CA ARG A 94 -12.30 -8.19 11.89
C ARG A 94 -13.69 -8.33 12.47
N LEU A 95 -14.59 -7.39 12.18
CA LEU A 95 -15.94 -7.33 12.74
C LEU A 95 -17.01 -7.76 11.76
N SER A 96 -16.78 -7.51 10.46
CA SER A 96 -17.69 -7.92 9.39
C SER A 96 -16.89 -8.23 8.13
N ASP A 97 -17.40 -9.18 7.35
CA ASP A 97 -16.90 -9.50 6.02
C ASP A 97 -17.39 -8.51 4.96
N THR A 98 -18.34 -7.63 5.29
CA THR A 98 -18.88 -6.61 4.38
C THR A 98 -18.69 -5.22 4.96
N ILE A 99 -18.00 -4.36 4.22
CA ILE A 99 -17.83 -2.94 4.54
C ILE A 99 -18.49 -2.14 3.42
N VAL A 100 -19.44 -1.27 3.79
CA VAL A 100 -20.13 -0.37 2.86
C VAL A 100 -19.73 1.05 3.20
N PHE A 101 -19.05 1.72 2.27
CA PHE A 101 -18.80 3.15 2.37
C PHE A 101 -19.99 3.92 1.84
N CYS A 102 -20.46 4.90 2.59
CA CYS A 102 -21.54 5.79 2.20
C CYS A 102 -21.02 7.22 2.18
N PHE A 103 -21.10 7.85 1.02
CA PHE A 103 -20.62 9.19 0.77
C PHE A 103 -21.74 10.10 0.23
N ASP A 104 -21.61 11.38 0.52
CA ASP A 104 -22.49 12.41 -0.01
C ASP A 104 -22.46 12.43 -1.54
N GLY A 105 -23.57 12.82 -2.17
CA GLY A 105 -23.70 12.84 -3.63
C GLY A 105 -22.92 13.93 -4.35
N ASP A 106 -22.19 14.77 -3.62
CA ASP A 106 -21.44 15.90 -4.16
C ASP A 106 -20.06 15.51 -4.70
N LYS A 107 -19.34 16.49 -5.24
CA LYS A 107 -17.99 16.28 -5.78
C LYS A 107 -16.97 15.87 -4.72
N ALA A 108 -17.11 16.38 -3.49
CA ALA A 108 -16.20 16.07 -2.40
C ALA A 108 -16.40 14.62 -1.91
N GLY A 109 -17.65 14.17 -1.76
CA GLY A 109 -17.99 12.80 -1.41
C GLY A 109 -17.52 11.80 -2.49
N ARG A 110 -17.64 12.11 -3.78
CA ARG A 110 -17.09 11.28 -4.87
C ARG A 110 -15.57 11.17 -4.81
N ALA A 111 -14.86 12.27 -4.51
CA ALA A 111 -13.41 12.25 -4.34
C ALA A 111 -12.99 11.46 -3.09
N ALA A 112 -13.75 11.56 -1.99
CA ALA A 112 -13.54 10.78 -0.79
C ALA A 112 -13.77 9.28 -1.03
N ALA A 113 -14.81 8.91 -1.81
CA ALA A 113 -15.07 7.54 -2.24
C ALA A 113 -13.91 6.94 -3.04
N TRP A 114 -13.37 7.70 -3.98
CA TRP A 114 -12.22 7.29 -4.76
C TRP A 114 -10.99 7.04 -3.88
N LYS A 115 -10.72 7.94 -2.94
CA LYS A 115 -9.62 7.77 -1.97
C LYS A 115 -9.83 6.56 -1.06
N ALA A 116 -11.07 6.31 -0.62
CA ALA A 116 -11.41 5.13 0.17
C ALA A 116 -11.22 3.84 -0.63
N LEU A 117 -11.56 3.82 -1.94
CA LEU A 117 -11.27 2.71 -2.83
C LEU A 117 -9.76 2.44 -2.87
N GLN A 118 -8.93 3.44 -3.20
CA GLN A 118 -7.48 3.27 -3.27
C GLN A 118 -6.89 2.75 -1.95
N THR A 119 -7.35 3.27 -0.80
CA THR A 119 -6.92 2.82 0.52
C THR A 119 -7.33 1.36 0.79
N SER A 120 -8.41 0.89 0.17
CA SER A 120 -8.95 -0.46 0.36
C SER A 120 -8.16 -1.53 -0.39
N LEU A 121 -7.56 -1.22 -1.55
CA LEU A 121 -6.91 -2.19 -2.43
C LEU A 121 -5.83 -3.05 -1.74
N PRO A 122 -4.90 -2.48 -0.95
CA PRO A 122 -3.89 -3.27 -0.25
C PRO A 122 -4.43 -4.15 0.87
N VAL A 123 -5.64 -3.86 1.36
CA VAL A 123 -6.25 -4.53 2.53
C VAL A 123 -7.20 -5.67 2.11
N ILE A 124 -7.54 -5.76 0.82
CA ILE A 124 -8.41 -6.80 0.30
C ILE A 124 -7.83 -8.19 0.60
N LYS A 125 -8.69 -9.07 1.09
CA LYS A 125 -8.39 -10.46 1.46
C LYS A 125 -9.57 -11.36 1.12
N ALA A 126 -9.37 -12.67 1.21
CA ALA A 126 -10.45 -13.65 1.01
C ALA A 126 -11.66 -13.35 1.92
N GLY A 127 -12.84 -13.38 1.35
CA GLY A 127 -14.11 -13.18 2.04
C GLY A 127 -14.47 -11.71 2.35
N LEU A 128 -13.55 -10.75 2.16
CA LEU A 128 -13.85 -9.33 2.39
C LEU A 128 -14.55 -8.73 1.16
N VAL A 129 -15.74 -8.22 1.36
CA VAL A 129 -16.54 -7.47 0.37
C VAL A 129 -16.54 -5.98 0.73
N ILE A 130 -16.15 -5.15 -0.21
CA ILE A 130 -16.19 -3.70 -0.06
C ILE A 130 -17.16 -3.14 -1.09
N LYS A 131 -18.07 -2.28 -0.64
CA LYS A 131 -19.10 -1.64 -1.45
C LYS A 131 -19.07 -0.13 -1.29
N PHE A 132 -19.60 0.57 -2.27
CA PHE A 132 -19.71 2.03 -2.30
C PHE A 132 -21.15 2.45 -2.57
N LEU A 133 -21.70 3.22 -1.66
CA LEU A 133 -23.01 3.87 -1.77
C LEU A 133 -22.76 5.37 -1.93
N ILE A 134 -23.01 5.90 -3.11
CA ILE A 134 -23.02 7.34 -3.35
C ILE A 134 -24.46 7.80 -3.29
N LEU A 135 -24.74 8.73 -2.41
CA LEU A 135 -26.09 9.26 -2.22
C LEU A 135 -26.49 10.19 -3.40
N PRO A 136 -27.78 10.49 -3.58
CA PRO A 136 -28.23 11.50 -4.56
C PRO A 136 -27.58 12.86 -4.30
N GLU A 137 -27.45 13.66 -5.33
CA GLU A 137 -26.85 15.01 -5.23
C GLU A 137 -27.64 15.88 -4.23
N GLY A 138 -26.91 16.51 -3.31
CA GLY A 138 -27.47 17.35 -2.25
C GLY A 138 -27.96 16.61 -1.01
N GLU A 139 -27.86 15.27 -0.99
CA GLU A 139 -28.23 14.45 0.18
C GLU A 139 -26.98 13.98 0.91
N ASP A 140 -27.08 13.98 2.25
CA ASP A 140 -26.20 13.30 3.17
C ASP A 140 -26.96 12.18 3.92
N PRO A 141 -26.30 11.28 4.66
CA PRO A 141 -27.00 10.21 5.38
C PRO A 141 -28.03 10.71 6.40
N ASP A 142 -27.75 11.85 7.06
CA ASP A 142 -28.64 12.45 8.06
C ASP A 142 -29.92 12.98 7.42
N THR A 143 -29.82 13.67 6.29
CA THR A 143 -30.99 14.21 5.57
C THR A 143 -31.80 13.10 4.92
N LEU A 144 -31.14 12.19 4.23
CA LEU A 144 -31.83 11.12 3.48
C LEU A 144 -32.59 10.17 4.41
N ILE A 145 -32.01 9.74 5.55
CA ILE A 145 -32.68 8.82 6.48
C ILE A 145 -33.91 9.44 7.17
N LYS A 146 -33.97 10.77 7.23
CA LYS A 146 -35.17 11.49 7.73
C LYS A 146 -36.30 11.58 6.71
N HIS A 147 -35.96 11.62 5.42
CA HIS A 147 -36.92 11.73 4.34
C HIS A 147 -37.44 10.37 3.86
N GLU A 148 -36.63 9.32 3.94
CA GLU A 148 -37.05 7.98 3.57
C GLU A 148 -37.10 7.02 4.79
N SER A 149 -37.73 5.88 4.62
CA SER A 149 -37.77 4.88 5.68
C SER A 149 -36.44 4.18 5.88
N SER A 150 -36.17 3.72 7.10
CA SER A 150 -35.01 2.87 7.40
C SER A 150 -34.93 1.65 6.45
N LYS A 151 -36.08 1.08 6.07
CA LYS A 151 -36.15 -0.04 5.12
C LYS A 151 -35.65 0.37 3.71
N SER A 152 -36.03 1.56 3.24
CA SER A 152 -35.57 2.07 1.93
C SER A 152 -34.06 2.33 1.95
N PHE A 153 -33.55 2.91 3.03
CA PHE A 153 -32.12 3.14 3.19
C PHE A 153 -31.32 1.82 3.26
N THR A 154 -31.84 0.81 3.98
CA THR A 154 -31.21 -0.53 4.02
C THR A 154 -31.16 -1.16 2.64
N LYS A 155 -32.21 -1.01 1.82
CA LYS A 155 -32.18 -1.48 0.44
C LYS A 155 -31.08 -0.82 -0.39
N ARG A 156 -30.84 0.50 -0.23
CA ARG A 156 -29.72 1.19 -0.88
C ARG A 156 -28.37 0.61 -0.45
N ILE A 157 -28.22 0.25 0.82
CA ILE A 157 -26.99 -0.39 1.32
C ILE A 157 -26.78 -1.76 0.66
N GLU A 158 -27.85 -2.55 0.51
CA GLU A 158 -27.78 -3.86 -0.16
C GLU A 158 -27.41 -3.73 -1.64
N GLU A 159 -27.97 -2.73 -2.32
CA GLU A 159 -27.76 -2.42 -3.74
C GLU A 159 -26.48 -1.60 -4.01
N ALA A 160 -25.70 -1.25 -2.98
CA ALA A 160 -24.47 -0.49 -3.11
C ALA A 160 -23.48 -1.18 -4.08
N GLN A 161 -22.81 -0.39 -4.91
CA GLN A 161 -21.85 -0.86 -5.91
C GLN A 161 -20.70 -1.63 -5.28
N THR A 162 -20.31 -2.74 -5.87
CA THR A 162 -19.08 -3.45 -5.48
C THR A 162 -17.84 -2.61 -5.80
N LEU A 163 -16.73 -2.88 -5.16
CA LEU A 163 -15.47 -2.18 -5.39
C LEU A 163 -15.07 -2.24 -6.88
N SER A 164 -15.20 -3.40 -7.52
CA SER A 164 -14.85 -3.57 -8.94
C SER A 164 -15.77 -2.76 -9.87
N SER A 165 -17.08 -2.76 -9.61
CA SER A 165 -18.03 -1.97 -10.40
C SER A 165 -17.74 -0.47 -10.25
N PHE A 166 -17.58 0.01 -9.01
CA PHE A 166 -17.27 1.42 -8.76
C PHE A 166 -15.93 1.83 -9.38
N LEU A 167 -14.90 0.97 -9.33
CA LEU A 167 -13.61 1.18 -9.97
C LEU A 167 -13.76 1.40 -11.48
N PHE A 168 -14.42 0.47 -12.15
CA PHE A 168 -14.55 0.52 -13.61
C PHE A 168 -15.42 1.68 -14.07
N ASP A 169 -16.56 1.92 -13.42
CA ASP A 169 -17.45 3.04 -13.74
C ASP A 169 -16.75 4.38 -13.57
N HIS A 170 -15.94 4.53 -12.50
CA HIS A 170 -15.17 5.74 -12.26
C HIS A 170 -14.14 5.97 -13.38
N ILE A 171 -13.33 4.97 -13.73
CA ILE A 171 -12.32 5.13 -14.80
C ILE A 171 -12.99 5.37 -16.15
N MET A 172 -14.07 4.65 -16.47
CA MET A 172 -14.82 4.87 -17.72
C MET A 172 -15.36 6.28 -17.82
N SER A 173 -15.81 6.89 -16.70
CA SER A 173 -16.29 8.27 -16.70
C SER A 173 -15.21 9.33 -16.98
N GLU A 174 -13.94 8.97 -16.80
CA GLU A 174 -12.80 9.87 -17.01
C GLU A 174 -12.16 9.77 -18.39
N VAL A 175 -12.61 8.84 -19.24
CA VAL A 175 -12.02 8.59 -20.56
C VAL A 175 -13.09 8.55 -21.65
N PRO A 176 -12.78 8.87 -22.91
CA PRO A 176 -13.70 8.70 -24.05
C PRO A 176 -13.79 7.20 -24.42
N PHE A 177 -14.43 6.38 -23.56
CA PHE A 177 -14.38 4.93 -23.59
C PHE A 177 -14.82 4.28 -24.91
N GLU A 178 -15.64 4.97 -25.69
CA GLU A 178 -16.11 4.47 -27.00
C GLU A 178 -15.03 4.46 -28.10
N THR A 179 -13.89 5.15 -27.87
CA THR A 179 -12.78 5.22 -28.81
C THR A 179 -11.68 4.19 -28.48
N ILE A 180 -10.84 3.89 -29.47
CA ILE A 180 -9.66 3.01 -29.25
C ILE A 180 -8.71 3.64 -28.23
N GLU A 181 -8.47 4.95 -28.35
CA GLU A 181 -7.62 5.70 -27.44
C GLU A 181 -8.19 5.70 -26.01
N GLY A 182 -9.51 5.84 -25.89
CA GLY A 182 -10.19 5.80 -24.59
C GLY A 182 -10.10 4.44 -23.92
N LYS A 183 -10.23 3.34 -24.69
CA LYS A 183 -10.01 1.98 -24.19
C LYS A 183 -8.56 1.74 -23.77
N THR A 184 -7.60 2.32 -24.50
CA THR A 184 -6.17 2.25 -24.13
C THR A 184 -5.93 3.01 -22.82
N LEU A 185 -6.46 4.23 -22.67
CA LEU A 185 -6.37 4.99 -21.42
C LEU A 185 -7.06 4.30 -20.24
N PHE A 186 -8.21 3.65 -20.48
CA PHE A 186 -8.90 2.84 -19.47
C PHE A 186 -8.01 1.70 -18.98
N LEU A 187 -7.34 0.98 -19.89
CA LEU A 187 -6.41 -0.09 -19.57
C LEU A 187 -5.22 0.44 -18.74
N GLU A 188 -4.59 1.53 -19.15
CA GLU A 188 -3.46 2.14 -18.44
C GLU A 188 -3.86 2.59 -17.03
N LYS A 189 -4.97 3.34 -16.89
CA LYS A 189 -5.46 3.77 -15.57
C LYS A 189 -5.84 2.59 -14.67
N SER A 190 -6.45 1.54 -15.24
CA SER A 190 -6.77 0.32 -14.49
C SER A 190 -5.52 -0.40 -14.00
N ALA A 191 -4.45 -0.40 -14.80
CA ALA A 191 -3.16 -1.02 -14.46
C ALA A 191 -2.59 -0.48 -13.16
N SER A 192 -2.46 0.84 -13.04
CA SER A 192 -1.86 1.51 -11.88
C SER A 192 -2.59 1.18 -10.57
N ILE A 193 -3.91 0.96 -10.68
CA ILE A 193 -4.76 0.66 -9.53
C ILE A 193 -4.72 -0.83 -9.17
N ILE A 194 -4.83 -1.71 -10.18
CA ILE A 194 -4.83 -3.17 -9.98
C ILE A 194 -3.51 -3.66 -9.34
N HIS A 195 -2.38 -2.99 -9.63
CA HIS A 195 -1.09 -3.29 -8.99
C HIS A 195 -1.08 -3.14 -7.47
N GLN A 196 -1.91 -2.28 -6.92
CA GLN A 196 -2.03 -2.06 -5.48
C GLN A 196 -2.77 -3.18 -4.75
N VAL A 197 -3.46 -4.06 -5.49
CA VAL A 197 -4.19 -5.20 -4.91
C VAL A 197 -3.22 -6.28 -4.47
N SER A 198 -3.14 -6.51 -3.15
CA SER A 198 -2.23 -7.50 -2.58
C SER A 198 -2.75 -8.94 -2.69
N TYR A 199 -4.07 -9.14 -2.80
CA TYR A 199 -4.70 -10.47 -2.88
C TYR A 199 -4.69 -10.99 -4.33
N PRO A 200 -3.89 -12.03 -4.66
CA PRO A 200 -3.64 -12.42 -6.06
C PRO A 200 -4.90 -12.87 -6.81
N ILE A 201 -5.79 -13.62 -6.14
CA ILE A 201 -7.03 -14.10 -6.78
C ILE A 201 -7.93 -12.94 -7.19
N TYR A 202 -8.12 -11.95 -6.29
CA TYR A 202 -8.93 -10.78 -6.59
C TYR A 202 -8.29 -9.91 -7.67
N ARG A 203 -6.96 -9.78 -7.65
CA ARG A 203 -6.23 -9.09 -8.72
C ARG A 203 -6.47 -9.73 -10.08
N GLN A 204 -6.41 -11.06 -10.16
CA GLN A 204 -6.67 -11.80 -11.39
C GLN A 204 -8.11 -11.57 -11.90
N GLN A 205 -9.10 -11.60 -11.01
CA GLN A 205 -10.50 -11.31 -11.36
C GLN A 205 -10.68 -9.87 -11.88
N LEU A 206 -9.94 -8.90 -11.35
CA LEU A 206 -9.97 -7.52 -11.88
C LEU A 206 -9.35 -7.45 -13.28
N ILE A 207 -8.26 -8.18 -13.56
CA ILE A 207 -7.64 -8.26 -14.89
C ILE A 207 -8.61 -8.85 -15.89
N GLU A 208 -9.28 -9.93 -15.54
CA GLU A 208 -10.33 -10.57 -16.35
C GLU A 208 -11.49 -9.60 -16.60
N GLY A 209 -11.91 -8.85 -15.57
CA GLY A 209 -12.93 -7.80 -15.68
C GLY A 209 -12.53 -6.68 -16.65
N VAL A 210 -11.27 -6.22 -16.61
CA VAL A 210 -10.74 -5.25 -17.58
C VAL A 210 -10.78 -5.82 -19.00
N ALA A 211 -10.31 -7.06 -19.21
CA ALA A 211 -10.29 -7.72 -20.50
C ALA A 211 -11.69 -7.81 -21.09
N GLN A 212 -12.67 -8.23 -20.29
CA GLN A 212 -14.07 -8.31 -20.69
C GLN A 212 -14.64 -6.92 -21.04
N THR A 213 -14.33 -5.90 -20.24
CA THR A 213 -14.83 -4.53 -20.43
C THR A 213 -14.34 -3.92 -21.74
N ILE A 214 -13.07 -4.11 -22.11
CA ILE A 214 -12.51 -3.57 -23.38
C ILE A 214 -12.68 -4.52 -24.57
N GLY A 215 -13.16 -5.76 -24.35
CA GLY A 215 -13.37 -6.77 -25.40
C GLY A 215 -12.06 -7.34 -25.94
N GLN A 216 -11.04 -7.54 -25.09
CA GLN A 216 -9.75 -8.11 -25.47
C GLN A 216 -9.46 -9.43 -24.74
N ASP A 217 -8.47 -10.17 -25.26
CA ASP A 217 -8.00 -11.40 -24.62
C ASP A 217 -7.25 -11.08 -23.32
N VAL A 218 -7.48 -11.87 -22.28
CA VAL A 218 -6.87 -11.71 -20.95
C VAL A 218 -5.35 -11.69 -21.02
N SER A 219 -4.77 -12.54 -21.87
CA SER A 219 -3.31 -12.64 -22.04
C SER A 219 -2.67 -11.36 -22.61
N HIS A 220 -3.40 -10.64 -23.47
CA HIS A 220 -2.97 -9.34 -23.99
C HIS A 220 -3.03 -8.26 -22.91
N VAL A 221 -4.11 -8.27 -22.13
CA VAL A 221 -4.28 -7.34 -21.01
C VAL A 221 -3.21 -7.57 -19.94
N GLU A 222 -2.92 -8.80 -19.56
CA GLU A 222 -1.86 -9.13 -18.61
C GLU A 222 -0.48 -8.63 -19.04
N LYS A 223 -0.13 -8.81 -20.33
CA LYS A 223 1.12 -8.28 -20.88
C LYS A 223 1.17 -6.76 -20.83
N ALA A 224 0.08 -6.09 -21.25
CA ALA A 224 -0.02 -4.65 -21.22
C ALA A 224 0.07 -4.11 -19.78
N LEU A 225 -0.64 -4.73 -18.82
CA LEU A 225 -0.57 -4.38 -17.40
C LEU A 225 0.84 -4.55 -16.83
N THR A 226 1.56 -5.61 -17.22
CA THR A 226 2.94 -5.83 -16.79
C THR A 226 3.88 -4.77 -17.36
N GLN A 227 3.69 -4.36 -18.62
CA GLN A 227 4.46 -3.31 -19.26
C GLN A 227 4.15 -1.92 -18.68
N SER A 228 2.86 -1.62 -18.46
CA SER A 228 2.44 -0.36 -17.84
C SER A 228 2.97 -0.20 -16.42
N ALA A 229 3.02 -1.28 -15.63
CA ALA A 229 3.62 -1.26 -14.29
C ALA A 229 5.09 -0.86 -14.31
N LEU A 230 5.81 -1.24 -15.36
CA LEU A 230 7.20 -0.80 -15.58
C LEU A 230 7.26 0.67 -16.04
N SER A 231 6.19 1.19 -16.62
CA SER A 231 6.11 2.57 -17.14
C SER A 231 5.50 3.59 -16.18
N GLU A 232 4.67 3.16 -15.20
CA GLU A 232 3.97 4.02 -14.24
C GLU A 232 4.64 4.14 -12.87
N ALA A 233 5.87 3.62 -12.71
CA ALA A 233 6.68 4.04 -11.58
C ALA A 233 6.67 5.58 -11.50
N PRO A 234 6.55 6.22 -10.30
CA PRO A 234 6.71 7.65 -10.15
C PRO A 234 7.87 8.14 -11.02
N ALA A 235 7.83 9.37 -11.54
CA ALA A 235 8.87 9.85 -12.48
C ALA A 235 10.29 9.56 -11.98
N PHE A 236 10.48 9.58 -10.66
CA PHE A 236 11.69 9.14 -9.97
C PHE A 236 11.97 7.64 -10.16
N ASP A 237 10.97 6.76 -10.00
CA ASP A 237 11.12 5.31 -10.17
C ASP A 237 11.31 4.91 -11.65
N ARG A 238 10.73 5.63 -12.61
CA ARG A 238 11.00 5.44 -14.05
C ARG A 238 12.46 5.71 -14.38
N GLN A 239 12.98 6.86 -13.97
CA GLN A 239 14.35 7.24 -14.23
C GLN A 239 15.34 6.26 -13.58
N VAL A 240 15.02 5.80 -12.36
CA VAL A 240 15.83 4.79 -11.67
C VAL A 240 15.77 3.42 -12.37
N ASN A 241 14.59 3.02 -12.90
CA ASN A 241 14.43 1.75 -13.61
C ASN A 241 15.11 1.78 -14.98
N GLU A 242 15.05 2.89 -15.73
CA GLU A 242 15.78 3.07 -16.99
C GLU A 242 17.30 3.00 -16.78
N ILE A 243 17.80 3.50 -15.64
CA ILE A 243 19.22 3.39 -15.27
C ILE A 243 19.60 1.93 -14.95
N ASN A 244 18.65 1.11 -14.48
CA ASN A 244 18.86 -0.29 -14.13
C ASN A 244 18.86 -1.26 -15.32
N ASP A 245 18.34 -0.86 -16.49
CA ASP A 245 18.12 -1.72 -17.65
C ASP A 245 19.35 -1.84 -18.58
N PHE A 246 20.51 -1.30 -18.18
CA PHE A 246 21.76 -1.50 -18.90
C PHE A 246 22.30 -2.93 -18.69
N THR A 247 22.19 -3.74 -19.73
CA THR A 247 22.61 -5.14 -19.80
C THR A 247 24.08 -5.32 -20.17
N ASP A 248 25.02 -4.63 -19.53
CA ASP A 248 26.44 -4.95 -19.70
C ASP A 248 26.90 -5.96 -18.63
N PRO A 249 27.38 -7.15 -19.03
CA PRO A 249 27.81 -8.20 -18.10
C PRO A 249 28.91 -7.80 -17.14
N SER A 250 29.75 -6.80 -17.50
CA SER A 250 30.88 -6.35 -16.67
C SER A 250 30.43 -5.46 -15.48
N LEU A 251 29.23 -4.88 -15.54
CA LEU A 251 28.61 -4.13 -14.45
C LEU A 251 27.99 -5.01 -13.37
N ASN A 252 27.83 -6.28 -13.70
CA ASN A 252 27.18 -7.23 -12.82
C ASN A 252 27.93 -7.44 -11.51
N ASP A 253 29.21 -7.14 -11.43
CA ASP A 253 30.04 -7.42 -10.24
C ASP A 253 30.08 -6.29 -9.21
N VAL A 254 29.84 -5.03 -9.59
CA VAL A 254 29.94 -3.87 -8.67
C VAL A 254 28.60 -3.41 -8.12
N ILE A 255 27.52 -3.56 -8.90
CA ILE A 255 26.16 -3.14 -8.46
C ILE A 255 25.13 -4.26 -8.68
N ASN A 256 25.58 -5.47 -9.03
CA ASN A 256 24.70 -6.60 -9.28
C ASN A 256 24.34 -7.33 -7.98
N VAL A 257 23.15 -7.05 -7.51
CA VAL A 257 22.44 -8.01 -6.67
C VAL A 257 21.68 -8.93 -7.63
N SER A 258 22.26 -10.09 -7.91
CA SER A 258 21.54 -11.15 -8.60
C SER A 258 20.34 -11.53 -7.78
N ALA A 259 19.19 -11.12 -8.17
CA ALA A 259 17.87 -11.60 -7.87
C ALA A 259 16.90 -10.44 -7.60
N SER A 260 15.90 -10.39 -8.43
CA SER A 260 14.71 -9.53 -8.45
C SER A 260 14.99 -8.05 -8.74
N SER A 261 14.30 -7.53 -9.73
CA SER A 261 14.19 -6.12 -10.12
C SER A 261 13.95 -5.18 -8.93
N ASN A 262 13.35 -5.68 -7.86
CA ASN A 262 12.97 -4.92 -6.67
C ASN A 262 14.18 -4.51 -5.79
N MET A 263 15.19 -5.37 -5.59
CA MET A 263 16.36 -5.02 -4.77
C MET A 263 17.27 -3.98 -5.47
N LYS A 264 17.41 -4.04 -6.80
CA LYS A 264 18.16 -3.04 -7.58
C LYS A 264 17.50 -1.66 -7.47
N GLY A 265 16.17 -1.58 -7.56
CA GLY A 265 15.41 -0.35 -7.37
C GLY A 265 15.60 0.23 -5.97
N LEU A 266 15.52 -0.57 -4.92
CA LEU A 266 15.72 -0.14 -3.54
C LEU A 266 17.14 0.40 -3.31
N MET A 267 18.17 -0.25 -3.85
CA MET A 267 19.56 0.21 -3.76
C MET A 267 19.75 1.54 -4.47
N SER A 268 19.21 1.71 -5.67
CA SER A 268 19.31 2.97 -6.42
C SER A 268 18.58 4.12 -5.71
N LYS A 269 17.43 3.85 -5.08
CA LYS A 269 16.73 4.83 -4.24
C LYS A 269 17.56 5.28 -3.05
N MET A 270 18.14 4.34 -2.30
CA MET A 270 18.98 4.66 -1.15
C MET A 270 20.20 5.49 -1.56
N ILE A 271 20.88 5.11 -2.64
CA ILE A 271 22.03 5.85 -3.18
C ILE A 271 21.62 7.26 -3.62
N SER A 272 20.49 7.41 -4.32
CA SER A 272 19.99 8.72 -4.74
C SER A 272 19.65 9.62 -3.56
N CYS A 273 19.01 9.08 -2.51
CA CYS A 273 18.73 9.86 -1.28
C CYS A 273 20.02 10.36 -0.64
N VAL A 274 21.04 9.52 -0.49
CA VAL A 274 22.33 9.92 0.12
C VAL A 274 23.07 10.96 -0.73
N ILE A 275 23.08 10.82 -2.06
CA ILE A 275 23.76 11.77 -2.96
C ILE A 275 23.08 13.15 -2.92
N ASN A 276 21.74 13.21 -2.97
CA ASN A 276 21.03 14.47 -3.05
C ASN A 276 20.78 15.13 -1.68
N TYR A 277 20.83 14.34 -0.60
CA TYR A 277 20.66 14.79 0.78
C TYR A 277 21.69 14.13 1.71
N PRO A 278 22.98 14.49 1.63
CA PRO A 278 24.04 13.87 2.45
C PRO A 278 23.79 14.01 3.97
N SER A 279 23.10 15.08 4.38
CA SER A 279 22.68 15.34 5.77
C SER A 279 21.84 14.24 6.40
N LEU A 280 21.11 13.43 5.60
CA LEU A 280 20.27 12.33 6.08
C LEU A 280 20.99 11.34 7.00
N VAL A 281 22.29 11.11 6.73
CA VAL A 281 23.09 10.11 7.43
C VAL A 281 23.97 10.71 8.54
N ASN A 282 23.82 12.02 8.80
CA ASN A 282 24.63 12.77 9.78
C ASN A 282 23.92 12.98 11.14
N ASP A 283 22.67 12.56 11.27
CA ASP A 283 21.93 12.67 12.53
C ASP A 283 22.58 11.78 13.60
N PRO A 284 23.07 12.35 14.72
CA PRO A 284 23.84 11.63 15.75
C PRO A 284 23.08 10.45 16.37
N GLU A 285 21.74 10.53 16.44
CA GLU A 285 20.92 9.47 17.03
C GLU A 285 20.67 8.29 16.09
N SER A 286 20.78 8.51 14.78
CA SER A 286 20.44 7.50 13.76
C SER A 286 21.61 7.04 12.89
N SER A 287 22.73 7.76 12.84
CA SER A 287 23.84 7.49 11.91
C SER A 287 24.47 6.11 12.09
N GLY A 288 24.80 5.70 13.31
CA GLY A 288 25.37 4.39 13.60
C GLY A 288 24.41 3.24 13.31
N VAL A 289 23.10 3.45 13.54
CA VAL A 289 22.05 2.48 13.25
C VAL A 289 21.86 2.31 11.74
N ILE A 290 21.91 3.41 10.97
CA ILE A 290 21.82 3.38 9.50
C ILE A 290 22.98 2.58 8.90
N GLU A 291 24.20 2.83 9.35
CA GLU A 291 25.40 2.14 8.87
C GLU A 291 25.33 0.63 9.17
N GLU A 292 24.98 0.26 10.41
CA GLU A 292 24.85 -1.15 10.81
C GLU A 292 23.79 -1.90 10.01
N ARG A 293 22.68 -1.23 9.71
CA ARG A 293 21.59 -1.78 8.90
C ARG A 293 21.99 -1.92 7.44
N ALA A 294 22.65 -0.90 6.85
CA ALA A 294 23.11 -0.94 5.47
C ALA A 294 24.15 -2.05 5.23
N LYS A 295 25.03 -2.34 6.19
CA LYS A 295 26.00 -3.46 6.16
C LYS A 295 25.32 -4.83 6.00
N LYS A 296 24.11 -5.00 6.45
CA LYS A 296 23.35 -6.27 6.34
C LYS A 296 22.80 -6.52 4.93
N ILE A 297 22.82 -5.51 4.06
CA ILE A 297 22.33 -5.61 2.69
C ILE A 297 23.47 -6.10 1.79
N PRO A 298 23.26 -7.18 1.00
CA PRO A 298 24.28 -7.68 0.10
C PRO A 298 24.67 -6.65 -0.97
N LYS A 299 25.97 -6.52 -1.25
CA LYS A 299 26.52 -5.61 -2.27
C LYS A 299 26.19 -4.13 -2.02
N SER A 300 26.20 -3.72 -0.77
CA SER A 300 25.99 -2.33 -0.36
C SER A 300 27.28 -1.49 -0.36
N ASP A 301 28.38 -1.97 -0.94
CA ASP A 301 29.71 -1.35 -0.85
C ASP A 301 29.69 0.11 -1.28
N VAL A 302 29.12 0.44 -2.43
CA VAL A 302 29.00 1.83 -2.92
C VAL A 302 28.11 2.67 -2.00
N LEU A 303 27.00 2.13 -1.51
CA LEU A 303 26.12 2.83 -0.56
C LEU A 303 26.87 3.10 0.74
N MET A 304 27.64 2.15 1.24
CA MET A 304 28.43 2.28 2.46
C MET A 304 29.54 3.32 2.32
N GLU A 305 30.27 3.33 1.17
CA GLU A 305 31.28 4.34 0.88
C GLU A 305 30.66 5.76 0.84
N LEU A 306 29.48 5.92 0.23
CA LEU A 306 28.78 7.22 0.17
C LEU A 306 28.28 7.66 1.56
N ILE A 307 27.72 6.76 2.36
CA ILE A 307 27.31 7.04 3.75
C ILE A 307 28.51 7.50 4.56
N HIS A 308 29.61 6.76 4.50
CA HIS A 308 30.83 7.06 5.24
C HIS A 308 31.43 8.42 4.84
N SER A 309 31.50 8.71 3.54
CA SER A 309 31.98 10.02 3.04
C SER A 309 31.10 11.18 3.53
N ALA A 310 29.78 11.01 3.51
CA ALA A 310 28.84 12.02 4.01
C ALA A 310 28.92 12.21 5.53
N GLN A 311 29.27 11.18 6.29
CA GLN A 311 29.46 11.27 7.75
C GLN A 311 30.78 11.96 8.11
N ILE A 312 31.84 11.77 7.32
CA ILE A 312 33.14 12.44 7.54
C ILE A 312 33.02 13.94 7.25
N GLU A 313 32.29 14.32 6.22
CA GLU A 313 32.11 15.71 5.80
C GLU A 313 30.63 16.07 5.73
N PRO A 314 30.03 16.55 6.83
CA PRO A 314 28.57 16.78 6.92
C PRO A 314 27.99 17.75 5.90
N ASN A 315 28.81 18.65 5.33
CA ASN A 315 28.40 19.62 4.31
C ASN A 315 28.93 19.27 2.90
N ILE A 316 29.28 18.02 2.67
CA ILE A 316 29.79 17.56 1.37
C ILE A 316 28.76 17.82 0.26
N THR A 317 29.21 18.38 -0.86
CA THR A 317 28.36 18.57 -2.03
C THR A 317 28.16 17.26 -2.78
N LYS A 318 27.06 17.14 -3.50
CA LYS A 318 26.76 15.95 -4.32
C LYS A 318 27.86 15.68 -5.37
N GLU A 319 28.47 16.73 -5.91
CA GLU A 319 29.58 16.62 -6.85
C GLU A 319 30.83 16.04 -6.17
N ALA A 320 31.19 16.56 -4.99
CA ALA A 320 32.33 16.07 -4.22
C ALA A 320 32.13 14.62 -3.75
N LEU A 321 30.88 14.23 -3.43
CA LEU A 321 30.53 12.88 -2.99
C LEU A 321 30.72 11.83 -4.11
N ILE A 322 30.49 12.18 -5.38
CA ILE A 322 30.63 11.26 -6.52
C ILE A 322 32.00 11.36 -7.21
N GLN A 323 32.81 12.40 -6.97
CA GLN A 323 34.09 12.63 -7.59
C GLN A 323 35.08 11.46 -7.42
N PRO A 324 35.19 10.79 -6.26
CA PRO A 324 36.10 9.65 -6.08
C PRO A 324 35.88 8.49 -7.06
N TYR A 325 34.72 8.46 -7.73
CA TYR A 325 34.36 7.42 -8.70
C TYR A 325 34.69 7.77 -10.15
N GLU A 326 35.26 8.96 -10.45
CA GLU A 326 35.57 9.39 -11.83
C GLU A 326 36.40 8.38 -12.61
N ASN A 327 37.34 7.71 -11.97
CA ASN A 327 38.17 6.68 -12.60
C ASN A 327 37.44 5.34 -12.82
N LYS A 328 36.22 5.20 -12.28
CA LYS A 328 35.34 4.04 -12.47
C LYS A 328 34.18 4.44 -13.41
N ASN A 329 34.51 4.65 -14.71
CA ASN A 329 33.62 5.29 -15.70
C ASN A 329 32.14 4.91 -15.63
N MET A 330 31.83 3.64 -15.39
CA MET A 330 30.45 3.15 -15.38
C MET A 330 29.71 3.45 -14.04
N VAL A 331 30.39 3.29 -12.90
CA VAL A 331 29.84 3.64 -11.58
C VAL A 331 29.61 5.14 -11.52
N PHE A 332 30.61 5.94 -11.96
CA PHE A 332 30.52 7.39 -12.00
C PHE A 332 29.36 7.88 -12.88
N SER A 333 29.22 7.34 -14.10
CA SER A 333 28.11 7.68 -15.00
C SER A 333 26.73 7.42 -14.34
N ARG A 334 26.60 6.33 -13.60
CA ARG A 334 25.38 5.98 -12.89
C ARG A 334 25.12 6.89 -11.69
N LEU A 335 26.13 7.13 -10.85
CA LEU A 335 26.01 8.05 -9.72
C LEU A 335 25.68 9.46 -10.20
N LYS A 336 26.29 9.91 -11.30
CA LYS A 336 26.00 11.19 -11.94
C LYS A 336 24.55 11.27 -12.43
N LYS A 337 24.00 10.20 -13.01
CA LYS A 337 22.57 10.15 -13.36
C LYS A 337 21.68 10.25 -12.11
N LEU A 338 22.01 9.55 -11.03
CA LEU A 338 21.25 9.60 -9.78
C LEU A 338 21.35 10.96 -9.08
N SER A 339 22.43 11.72 -9.27
CA SER A 339 22.61 13.07 -8.71
C SER A 339 21.83 14.14 -9.45
N VAL A 340 21.51 13.92 -10.74
CA VAL A 340 20.72 14.84 -11.57
C VAL A 340 19.21 14.62 -11.38
N LEU A 341 18.80 13.47 -10.83
CA LEU A 341 17.43 13.25 -10.44
C LEU A 341 17.11 14.24 -9.31
N GLU A 342 16.43 15.35 -9.65
CA GLU A 342 15.87 16.25 -8.65
C GLU A 342 14.72 15.50 -7.95
N PRO A 343 14.91 15.02 -6.72
CA PRO A 343 13.78 14.53 -5.96
C PRO A 343 12.95 15.76 -5.57
N PHE A 344 11.69 15.79 -5.97
CA PHE A 344 10.70 16.77 -5.50
C PHE A 344 10.34 16.54 -4.01
N LEU A 345 11.31 16.10 -3.20
CA LEU A 345 11.14 15.73 -1.81
C LEU A 345 11.82 16.79 -0.93
N SER A 346 11.18 17.16 0.15
CA SER A 346 11.87 17.85 1.25
C SER A 346 12.86 16.89 1.93
N GLU A 347 13.84 17.42 2.65
CA GLU A 347 14.84 16.60 3.37
C GLU A 347 14.20 15.57 4.33
N ASN A 348 13.11 15.94 5.00
CA ASN A 348 12.36 15.03 5.86
C ASN A 348 11.67 13.90 5.08
N GLU A 349 11.10 14.19 3.93
CA GLU A 349 10.50 13.16 3.06
C GLU A 349 11.55 12.23 2.50
N ALA A 350 12.72 12.75 2.10
CA ALA A 350 13.85 11.94 1.65
C ALA A 350 14.38 11.02 2.76
N LYS A 351 14.41 11.47 4.02
CA LYS A 351 14.76 10.64 5.19
C LYS A 351 13.76 9.50 5.38
N ILE A 352 12.47 9.78 5.28
CA ILE A 352 11.41 8.76 5.38
C ILE A 352 11.54 7.73 4.26
N GLU A 353 11.75 8.19 3.02
CA GLU A 353 11.92 7.34 1.83
C GLU A 353 13.17 6.46 1.93
N PHE A 354 14.28 7.00 2.39
CA PHE A 354 15.52 6.26 2.63
C PHE A 354 15.33 5.14 3.67
N ILE A 355 14.72 5.45 4.82
CA ILE A 355 14.46 4.47 5.89
C ILE A 355 13.47 3.41 5.42
N ALA A 356 12.47 3.78 4.63
CA ALA A 356 11.51 2.84 4.05
C ALA A 356 12.19 1.87 3.07
N ALA A 357 13.06 2.38 2.19
CA ALA A 357 13.84 1.56 1.25
C ALA A 357 14.82 0.63 1.98
N LEU A 358 15.48 1.11 3.02
CA LEU A 358 16.40 0.32 3.87
C LEU A 358 15.65 -0.84 4.56
N THR A 359 14.50 -0.55 5.16
CA THR A 359 13.65 -1.55 5.81
C THR A 359 13.11 -2.59 4.82
N ALA A 360 12.72 -2.16 3.63
CA ALA A 360 12.26 -3.06 2.57
C ALA A 360 13.38 -4.00 2.09
N ALA A 361 14.60 -3.50 1.95
CA ALA A 361 15.78 -4.28 1.56
C ALA A 361 16.16 -5.33 2.63
N GLU A 362 16.16 -4.98 3.90
CA GLU A 362 16.36 -5.91 5.02
C GLU A 362 15.31 -7.02 5.05
N ASN A 363 14.04 -6.67 4.96
CA ASN A 363 12.93 -7.62 4.94
C ASN A 363 13.04 -8.60 3.76
N GLN A 364 13.44 -8.11 2.59
CA GLN A 364 13.65 -8.94 1.42
C GLN A 364 14.82 -9.92 1.61
N GLN A 365 15.92 -9.47 2.21
CA GLN A 365 17.06 -10.31 2.54
C GLN A 365 16.69 -11.39 3.55
N GLN A 366 15.96 -11.03 4.58
CA GLN A 366 15.52 -11.97 5.64
C GLN A 366 14.58 -13.05 5.08
N ARG A 367 13.65 -12.68 4.18
CA ARG A 367 12.79 -13.64 3.47
C ARG A 367 13.58 -14.62 2.62
N LYS A 368 14.66 -14.15 1.95
CA LYS A 368 15.53 -15.01 1.14
C LYS A 368 16.31 -16.00 2.01
N SER A 369 16.90 -15.54 3.12
CA SER A 369 17.65 -16.40 4.03
C SER A 369 16.75 -17.45 4.66
N THR A 370 15.55 -17.09 5.10
CA THR A 370 14.56 -18.04 5.62
C THR A 370 14.13 -19.08 4.57
N LYS A 371 13.89 -18.64 3.32
CA LYS A 371 13.54 -19.54 2.22
C LYS A 371 14.69 -20.51 1.88
N ALA A 372 15.92 -20.02 1.88
CA ALA A 372 17.11 -20.86 1.67
C ALA A 372 17.29 -21.88 2.79
N SER A 373 17.11 -21.49 4.05
CA SER A 373 17.18 -22.38 5.21
C SER A 373 16.10 -23.47 5.19
N ILE A 374 14.87 -23.13 4.78
CA ILE A 374 13.79 -24.11 4.62
C ILE A 374 14.09 -25.09 3.48
N LEU A 375 14.65 -24.59 2.37
CA LEU A 375 15.00 -25.44 1.23
C LEU A 375 16.14 -26.42 1.57
N SER A 376 17.20 -25.93 2.25
CA SER A 376 18.30 -26.77 2.71
C SER A 376 17.86 -27.84 3.73
N ALA A 377 16.93 -27.48 4.61
CA ALA A 377 16.36 -28.43 5.58
C ALA A 377 15.50 -29.52 4.89
N LYS A 378 14.77 -29.18 3.82
CA LYS A 378 14.02 -30.16 3.01
C LYS A 378 14.96 -31.09 2.27
N THR A 379 16.00 -30.56 1.61
CA THR A 379 16.99 -31.35 0.87
C THR A 379 17.71 -32.34 1.80
N SER A 380 18.14 -31.90 2.97
CA SER A 380 18.77 -32.77 3.97
C SER A 380 17.83 -33.87 4.49
N ALA A 381 16.53 -33.57 4.65
CA ALA A 381 15.54 -34.57 5.04
C ALA A 381 15.25 -35.60 3.93
N GLU A 382 15.26 -35.17 2.67
CA GLU A 382 15.11 -36.06 1.51
C GLU A 382 16.34 -36.94 1.30
N GLU A 383 17.55 -36.40 1.45
CA GLU A 383 18.81 -37.17 1.38
C GLU A 383 18.85 -38.23 2.47
N LYS A 384 18.43 -37.92 3.69
CA LYS A 384 18.34 -38.86 4.78
C LYS A 384 17.33 -39.98 4.52
N LYS A 385 16.18 -39.64 3.92
CA LYS A 385 15.15 -40.61 3.55
C LYS A 385 15.61 -41.55 2.44
N ILE A 386 16.36 -41.07 1.45
CA ILE A 386 16.96 -41.84 0.38
C ILE A 386 18.05 -42.78 0.96
N ALA A 387 18.90 -42.29 1.85
CA ALA A 387 19.93 -43.10 2.51
C ALA A 387 19.33 -44.23 3.35
N ASP A 388 18.26 -43.95 4.09
CA ASP A 388 17.53 -44.98 4.87
C ASP A 388 16.87 -46.03 3.95
N ASP A 389 16.32 -45.61 2.80
CA ASP A 389 15.71 -46.53 1.85
C ASP A 389 16.75 -47.41 1.14
N ILE A 390 17.93 -46.87 0.80
CA ILE A 390 19.07 -47.63 0.28
C ILE A 390 19.58 -48.62 1.32
N SER A 391 19.67 -48.22 2.57
CA SER A 391 20.11 -49.11 3.68
C SER A 391 19.13 -50.26 3.90
N ARG A 392 17.82 -50.00 3.85
CA ARG A 392 16.78 -51.04 3.94
C ARG A 392 16.83 -52.03 2.77
N ARG A 393 17.05 -51.53 1.53
CA ARG A 393 17.20 -52.40 0.35
C ARG A 393 18.44 -53.26 0.38
N LYS A 394 19.58 -52.75 0.92
CA LYS A 394 20.79 -53.53 1.13
C LYS A 394 20.60 -54.65 2.21
N MET A 395 19.85 -54.39 3.27
CA MET A 395 19.51 -55.39 4.27
C MET A 395 18.57 -56.48 3.76
N SER A 396 17.61 -56.12 2.87
CA SER A 396 16.68 -57.08 2.28
C SER A 396 17.31 -57.94 1.18
N SER A 397 18.38 -57.45 0.49
CA SER A 397 19.12 -58.24 -0.51
C SER A 397 20.20 -59.15 0.06
N GLY A 398 20.53 -59.06 1.36
CA GLY A 398 21.50 -59.91 2.05
C GLY A 398 20.95 -61.24 2.59
N TYR A 399 19.63 -61.50 2.50
CA TYR A 399 18.97 -62.69 3.06
C TYR A 399 18.64 -63.78 2.01
N ASN A 400 19.16 -63.68 0.79
CA ASN A 400 19.01 -64.74 -0.21
C ASN A 400 20.35 -65.23 -0.73
N LYS A 401 21.20 -65.73 0.13
CA LYS A 401 22.32 -66.64 -0.17
C LYS A 401 22.51 -67.59 0.99
N HIS A 402 21.69 -68.61 1.02
CA HIS A 402 22.05 -69.98 1.47
C HIS A 402 20.98 -70.96 1.00
#